data_1209816b28e90b90efeca2325a575225
#
_entry.id   1209816b28e90b90efeca2325a575225
#
_cell.length_a   1.000
_cell.length_b   1.000
_cell.length_c   1.000
_cell.angle_alpha   90.00
_cell.angle_beta   90.00
_cell.angle_gamma   90.00
#
_symmetry.space_group_name_H-M   'P 1'
#
loop_
_entity.id
_entity.type
_entity.pdbx_description
1 polymer ?
#
loop_
_entity_poly.entity_id
_entity_poly.type
_entity_poly.pdbx_seq_one_letter_code
_entity_poly.pdbx_strand_id
1 'polypeptide(L)'
;MRKKLRLPHVPYVARKIAIDLLGSNYITFNGGIDGVARVAEEILRTNLEKERKFDEKANEMLSESLGDMDAMQVDKRNMFWLVKRRLCEEKSFILDFEERFNTLAYEILEDAWKQNLIDYKISENRVR
;
A
#
# COMPACT_ATOMS: atom_id res chain seq x y z
N MET A 1 -6.65 16.56 -6.76
CA MET A 1 -7.20 15.93 -5.56
C MET A 1 -6.57 14.57 -5.35
N ARG A 2 -6.15 14.30 -4.16
CA ARG A 2 -5.53 13.02 -3.87
C ARG A 2 -6.56 11.98 -3.51
N LYS A 3 -6.44 10.84 -4.13
CA LYS A 3 -7.20 9.67 -3.72
C LYS A 3 -6.43 8.98 -2.62
N LYS A 4 -7.12 8.71 -1.53
CA LYS A 4 -6.51 8.01 -0.41
C LYS A 4 -7.27 6.72 -0.16
N LEU A 5 -6.54 5.61 -0.16
CA LEU A 5 -7.12 4.33 0.18
C LEU A 5 -7.38 4.28 1.68
N ARG A 6 -8.57 3.84 2.05
CA ARG A 6 -8.97 3.70 3.46
C ARG A 6 -9.35 2.27 3.74
N LEU A 7 -9.15 1.85 4.99
CA LEU A 7 -9.45 0.48 5.38
C LEU A 7 -10.83 -0.02 4.97
N PRO A 8 -11.91 0.76 5.14
CA PRO A 8 -13.24 0.26 4.72
C PRO A 8 -13.35 -0.03 3.23
N HIS A 9 -12.51 0.57 2.42
CA HIS A 9 -12.55 0.38 0.96
C HIS A 9 -11.64 -0.74 0.48
N VAL A 10 -10.81 -1.30 1.36
CA VAL A 10 -9.84 -2.31 0.96
C VAL A 10 -10.47 -3.52 0.29
N PRO A 11 -11.56 -4.11 0.82
CA PRO A 11 -12.15 -5.27 0.15
C PRO A 11 -12.59 -4.96 -1.28
N TYR A 12 -13.17 -3.79 -1.49
CA TYR A 12 -13.62 -3.37 -2.81
C TYR A 12 -12.44 -3.21 -3.77
N VAL A 13 -11.40 -2.51 -3.32
CA VAL A 13 -10.21 -2.26 -4.15
C VAL A 13 -9.49 -3.58 -4.44
N ALA A 14 -9.39 -4.45 -3.45
CA ALA A 14 -8.73 -5.75 -3.63
C ALA A 14 -9.45 -6.58 -4.68
N ARG A 15 -10.78 -6.59 -4.64
CA ARG A 15 -11.56 -7.32 -5.63
C ARG A 15 -11.39 -6.73 -7.02
N LYS A 16 -11.35 -5.41 -7.12
CA LYS A 16 -11.13 -4.74 -8.39
C LYS A 16 -9.75 -5.07 -8.97
N ILE A 17 -8.74 -5.10 -8.11
CA ILE A 17 -7.40 -5.50 -8.53
C ILE A 17 -7.43 -6.92 -9.09
N ALA A 18 -8.10 -7.83 -8.40
CA ALA A 18 -8.19 -9.21 -8.85
C ALA A 18 -8.90 -9.31 -10.21
N ILE A 19 -9.96 -8.54 -10.39
CA ILE A 19 -10.69 -8.52 -11.66
C ILE A 19 -9.81 -7.99 -12.78
N ASP A 20 -9.06 -6.92 -12.52
CA ASP A 20 -8.17 -6.34 -13.51
C ASP A 20 -7.05 -7.31 -13.88
N LEU A 21 -6.52 -8.03 -12.90
CA LEU A 21 -5.49 -9.03 -13.16
C LEU A 21 -6.05 -10.20 -13.99
N LEU A 22 -7.27 -10.60 -13.72
CA LEU A 22 -7.91 -11.66 -14.49
C LEU A 22 -8.04 -11.29 -15.96
N GLY A 23 -8.29 -10.02 -16.23
CA GLY A 23 -8.38 -9.52 -17.59
C GLY A 23 -7.03 -9.30 -18.27
N SER A 24 -5.95 -9.47 -17.54
CA SER A 24 -4.61 -9.29 -18.08
C SER A 24 -4.23 -10.44 -19.00
N ASN A 25 -3.50 -10.13 -20.04
CA ASN A 25 -3.00 -11.16 -20.96
C ASN A 25 -1.77 -11.88 -20.44
N TYR A 26 -1.25 -11.48 -19.30
CA TYR A 26 0.00 -12.01 -18.76
C TYR A 26 -0.19 -13.02 -17.65
N ILE A 27 -1.40 -13.18 -17.17
CA ILE A 27 -1.66 -13.96 -15.96
C ILE A 27 -2.85 -14.90 -16.17
N THR A 28 -2.71 -16.12 -15.68
CA THR A 28 -3.78 -17.10 -15.67
C THR A 28 -4.12 -17.40 -14.21
N PHE A 29 -5.40 -17.41 -13.89
CA PHE A 29 -5.84 -17.76 -12.55
C PHE A 29 -6.04 -19.28 -12.42
N ASN A 30 -5.58 -19.84 -11.32
CA ASN A 30 -5.73 -21.26 -11.01
C ASN A 30 -6.99 -21.53 -10.18
N GLY A 31 -7.98 -20.70 -10.32
CA GLY A 31 -9.21 -20.80 -9.56
C GLY A 31 -10.02 -19.55 -9.77
N GLY A 32 -10.85 -19.24 -8.80
CA GLY A 32 -11.67 -18.06 -8.88
C GLY A 32 -10.89 -16.79 -8.49
N ILE A 33 -11.61 -15.68 -8.54
CA ILE A 33 -11.08 -14.37 -8.19
C ILE A 33 -10.83 -14.24 -6.69
N ASP A 34 -11.61 -14.97 -5.89
CA ASP A 34 -11.62 -14.76 -4.44
C ASP A 34 -10.27 -14.97 -3.77
N GLY A 35 -9.51 -15.97 -4.21
CA GLY A 35 -8.20 -16.22 -3.65
C GLY A 35 -7.25 -15.05 -3.86
N VAL A 36 -7.22 -14.55 -5.09
CA VAL A 36 -6.36 -13.40 -5.43
C VAL A 36 -6.82 -12.15 -4.71
N ALA A 37 -8.13 -11.93 -4.64
CA ALA A 37 -8.68 -10.79 -3.92
C ALA A 37 -8.31 -10.83 -2.45
N ARG A 38 -8.28 -12.03 -1.85
CA ARG A 38 -7.89 -12.17 -0.44
C ARG A 38 -6.43 -11.80 -0.23
N VAL A 39 -5.55 -12.23 -1.12
CA VAL A 39 -4.14 -11.86 -1.05
C VAL A 39 -3.98 -10.35 -1.15
N ALA A 40 -4.67 -9.74 -2.12
CA ALA A 40 -4.61 -8.29 -2.30
C ALA A 40 -5.13 -7.57 -1.06
N GLU A 41 -6.23 -8.05 -0.50
CA GLU A 41 -6.79 -7.42 0.70
C GLU A 41 -5.82 -7.46 1.87
N GLU A 42 -5.20 -8.61 2.10
CA GLU A 42 -4.23 -8.75 3.18
C GLU A 42 -3.05 -7.80 3.02
N ILE A 43 -2.50 -7.74 1.83
CA ILE A 43 -1.34 -6.90 1.57
C ILE A 43 -1.68 -5.43 1.72
N LEU A 44 -2.82 -5.01 1.17
CA LEU A 44 -3.26 -3.61 1.30
C LEU A 44 -3.54 -3.25 2.74
N ARG A 45 -4.21 -4.13 3.46
CA ARG A 45 -4.55 -3.89 4.86
C ARG A 45 -3.28 -3.78 5.72
N THR A 46 -2.33 -4.68 5.52
CA THR A 46 -1.06 -4.65 6.24
C THR A 46 -0.31 -3.36 5.97
N ASN A 47 -0.29 -2.91 4.72
CA ASN A 47 0.40 -1.68 4.35
C ASN A 47 -0.26 -0.46 5.00
N LEU A 48 -1.59 -0.40 5.00
CA LEU A 48 -2.30 0.70 5.64
C LEU A 48 -2.11 0.71 7.15
N GLU A 49 -2.05 -0.47 7.76
CA GLU A 49 -1.77 -0.56 9.19
C GLU A 49 -0.37 -0.08 9.53
N LYS A 50 0.61 -0.35 8.69
CA LYS A 50 1.96 0.18 8.88
C LYS A 50 1.95 1.69 8.82
N GLU A 51 1.25 2.25 7.86
CA GLU A 51 1.16 3.71 7.75
C GLU A 51 0.48 4.30 8.98
N ARG A 52 -0.57 3.65 9.46
CA ARG A 52 -1.28 4.13 10.65
C ARG A 52 -0.35 4.22 11.85
N LYS A 53 0.55 3.25 11.98
CA LYS A 53 1.52 3.26 13.07
C LYS A 53 2.49 4.43 12.95
N PHE A 54 2.90 4.78 11.74
CA PHE A 54 3.72 5.97 11.53
C PHE A 54 2.95 7.23 11.90
N ASP A 55 1.68 7.29 11.54
CA ASP A 55 0.83 8.44 11.91
C ASP A 55 0.72 8.57 13.43
N GLU A 56 0.50 7.47 14.11
CA GLU A 56 0.42 7.47 15.57
C GLU A 56 1.71 7.95 16.20
N LYS A 57 2.83 7.46 15.70
CA LYS A 57 4.14 7.85 16.21
C LYS A 57 4.41 9.33 15.98
N ALA A 58 4.07 9.83 14.79
CA ALA A 58 4.25 11.24 14.48
C ALA A 58 3.38 12.11 15.39
N ASN A 59 2.13 11.72 15.62
CA ASN A 59 1.24 12.45 16.52
C ASN A 59 1.77 12.45 17.95
N GLU A 60 2.30 11.31 18.39
CA GLU A 60 2.88 11.20 19.72
C GLU A 60 4.05 12.15 19.90
N MET A 61 4.95 12.18 18.93
CA MET A 61 6.10 13.08 18.98
C MET A 61 5.70 14.55 18.98
N LEU A 62 4.68 14.88 18.19
CA LEU A 62 4.18 16.25 18.15
C LEU A 62 3.51 16.64 19.46
N SER A 63 2.80 15.71 20.08
CA SER A 63 2.15 15.97 21.37
C SER A 63 3.15 16.32 22.45
N GLU A 64 4.30 15.68 22.43
CA GLU A 64 5.37 15.95 23.39
C GLU A 64 5.95 17.35 23.23
N SER A 65 5.89 17.91 22.02
CA SER A 65 6.42 19.22 21.72
C SER A 65 5.36 20.31 21.57
N LEU A 66 4.12 19.97 21.90
CA LEU A 66 2.98 20.83 21.59
C LEU A 66 3.08 22.22 22.23
N GLY A 67 3.52 22.28 23.49
CA GLY A 67 3.65 23.56 24.18
C GLY A 67 4.64 24.49 23.49
N ASP A 68 5.78 23.94 23.10
CA ASP A 68 6.80 24.72 22.41
C ASP A 68 6.30 25.18 21.04
N MET A 69 5.61 24.30 20.33
CA MET A 69 5.08 24.62 19.01
C MET A 69 4.01 25.69 19.05
N ASP A 70 3.14 25.64 20.06
CA ASP A 70 2.12 26.67 20.23
C ASP A 70 2.75 28.04 20.51
N ALA A 71 3.76 28.05 21.37
CA ALA A 71 4.45 29.28 21.71
C ALA A 71 5.14 29.90 20.49
N MET A 72 5.63 29.06 19.59
CA MET A 72 6.31 29.50 18.38
C MET A 72 5.38 29.70 17.20
N GLN A 73 4.10 29.42 17.37
CA GLN A 73 3.11 29.52 16.30
C GLN A 73 3.47 28.69 15.06
N VAL A 74 3.99 27.51 15.30
CA VAL A 74 4.40 26.60 14.23
C VAL A 74 3.16 25.94 13.61
N ASP A 75 3.18 25.76 12.30
CA ASP A 75 2.12 25.06 11.60
C ASP A 75 2.21 23.55 11.91
N LYS A 76 1.30 23.10 12.77
CA LYS A 76 1.31 21.71 13.23
C LYS A 76 1.11 20.71 12.11
N ARG A 77 0.35 21.07 11.09
CA ARG A 77 0.10 20.19 9.96
C ARG A 77 1.37 19.93 9.18
N ASN A 78 2.13 20.99 8.91
CA ASN A 78 3.40 20.86 8.22
C ASN A 78 4.39 20.05 9.04
N MET A 79 4.42 20.29 10.35
CA MET A 79 5.33 19.53 11.22
C MET A 79 4.95 18.05 11.24
N PHE A 80 3.67 17.73 11.28
CA PHE A 80 3.21 16.35 11.21
C PHE A 80 3.76 15.65 9.96
N TRP A 81 3.63 16.30 8.81
CA TRP A 81 4.11 15.73 7.56
C TRP A 81 5.62 15.55 7.54
N LEU A 82 6.36 16.49 8.09
CA LEU A 82 7.81 16.38 8.15
C LEU A 82 8.24 15.23 9.05
N VAL A 83 7.62 15.11 10.21
CA VAL A 83 7.93 14.03 11.14
C VAL A 83 7.57 12.68 10.54
N LYS A 84 6.36 12.57 9.97
CA LYS A 84 5.91 11.35 9.35
C LYS A 84 6.86 10.91 8.23
N ARG A 85 7.21 11.86 7.37
CA ARG A 85 8.13 11.57 6.26
C ARG A 85 9.46 11.02 6.77
N ARG A 86 9.99 11.63 7.79
CA ARG A 86 11.26 11.19 8.33
C ARG A 86 11.18 9.79 8.93
N LEU A 87 10.13 9.54 9.69
CA LEU A 87 9.92 8.22 10.26
C LEU A 87 9.81 7.14 9.18
N CYS A 88 9.08 7.47 8.11
CA CYS A 88 8.92 6.53 7.00
C CYS A 88 10.24 6.30 6.28
N GLU A 89 11.03 7.34 6.07
CA GLU A 89 12.33 7.21 5.43
C GLU A 89 13.27 6.33 6.23
N GLU A 90 13.26 6.47 7.53
CA GLU A 90 14.13 5.65 8.40
C GLU A 90 13.81 4.17 8.31
N LYS A 91 12.57 3.83 8.01
CA LYS A 91 12.13 2.43 7.89
C LYS A 91 11.96 2.01 6.44
N SER A 92 12.36 2.83 5.50
CA SER A 92 12.22 2.58 4.07
C SER A 92 10.77 2.32 3.66
N PHE A 93 9.83 2.96 4.34
CA PHE A 93 8.43 2.87 3.99
C PHE A 93 8.11 3.90 2.91
N ILE A 94 7.55 3.45 1.80
CA ILE A 94 7.32 4.28 0.63
C ILE A 94 6.02 5.06 0.79
N LEU A 95 6.12 6.39 0.76
CA LEU A 95 4.94 7.26 0.84
C LEU A 95 4.47 7.74 -0.52
N ASP A 96 5.36 7.79 -1.50
CA ASP A 96 4.98 8.22 -2.83
C ASP A 96 3.92 7.28 -3.39
N PHE A 97 2.82 7.85 -3.87
CA PHE A 97 1.67 7.06 -4.28
C PHE A 97 2.01 6.07 -5.40
N GLU A 98 2.70 6.53 -6.43
CA GLU A 98 3.00 5.67 -7.57
C GLU A 98 3.98 4.54 -7.21
N GLU A 99 5.05 4.89 -6.52
CA GLU A 99 6.03 3.88 -6.09
C GLU A 99 5.39 2.88 -5.14
N ARG A 100 4.61 3.38 -4.22
CA ARG A 100 3.94 2.54 -3.23
C ARG A 100 2.97 1.58 -3.91
N PHE A 101 2.18 2.10 -4.85
CA PHE A 101 1.23 1.29 -5.58
C PHE A 101 1.93 0.19 -6.37
N ASN A 102 3.01 0.53 -7.05
CA ASN A 102 3.76 -0.44 -7.83
C ASN A 102 4.35 -1.53 -6.94
N THR A 103 4.90 -1.14 -5.79
CA THR A 103 5.47 -2.09 -4.85
C THR A 103 4.40 -3.06 -4.34
N LEU A 104 3.24 -2.54 -3.99
CA LEU A 104 2.14 -3.37 -3.51
C LEU A 104 1.63 -4.30 -4.59
N ALA A 105 1.58 -3.83 -5.83
CA ALA A 105 1.16 -4.66 -6.95
C ALA A 105 2.11 -5.84 -7.13
N TYR A 106 3.41 -5.60 -7.03
CA TYR A 106 4.39 -6.67 -7.11
C TYR A 106 4.22 -7.67 -5.97
N GLU A 107 4.00 -7.18 -4.77
CA GLU A 107 3.79 -8.06 -3.62
C GLU A 107 2.57 -8.94 -3.80
N ILE A 108 1.49 -8.37 -4.31
CA ILE A 108 0.26 -9.11 -4.56
C ILE A 108 0.51 -10.22 -5.59
N LEU A 109 1.18 -9.87 -6.69
CA LEU A 109 1.48 -10.85 -7.73
C LEU A 109 2.38 -11.95 -7.20
N GLU A 110 3.42 -11.58 -6.46
CA GLU A 110 4.36 -12.56 -5.95
C GLU A 110 3.70 -13.51 -4.95
N ASP A 111 2.92 -12.98 -4.02
CA ASP A 111 2.23 -13.80 -3.05
C ASP A 111 1.19 -14.70 -3.70
N ALA A 112 0.44 -14.20 -4.66
CA ALA A 112 -0.54 -15.00 -5.37
C ALA A 112 0.14 -16.14 -6.13
N TRP A 113 1.30 -15.86 -6.72
CA TRP A 113 2.07 -16.88 -7.41
C TRP A 113 2.60 -17.93 -6.44
N LYS A 114 3.14 -17.50 -5.32
CA LYS A 114 3.66 -18.42 -4.30
C LYS A 114 2.59 -19.32 -3.72
N GLN A 115 1.36 -18.82 -3.63
CA GLN A 115 0.24 -19.61 -3.15
C GLN A 115 -0.44 -20.41 -4.25
N ASN A 116 0.15 -20.38 -5.45
CA ASN A 116 -0.33 -21.14 -6.59
C ASN A 116 -1.72 -20.70 -7.05
N LEU A 117 -2.06 -19.46 -6.82
CA LEU A 117 -3.34 -18.88 -7.22
C LEU A 117 -3.31 -18.33 -8.63
N ILE A 118 -2.11 -18.01 -9.11
CA ILE A 118 -1.92 -17.52 -10.48
C ILE A 118 -0.69 -18.17 -11.09
N ASP A 119 -0.64 -18.15 -12.42
CA ASP A 119 0.56 -18.48 -13.17
C ASP A 119 0.79 -17.38 -14.19
N TYR A 120 2.04 -17.10 -14.47
CA TYR A 120 2.38 -16.14 -15.51
C TYR A 120 2.34 -16.82 -16.86
N LYS A 121 1.68 -16.17 -17.82
CA LYS A 121 1.70 -16.66 -19.18
C LYS A 121 3.02 -16.30 -19.83
N ILE A 122 3.71 -17.29 -20.32
CA ILE A 122 4.95 -17.07 -21.05
C ILE A 122 4.59 -17.14 -22.54
N SER A 123 4.66 -16.00 -23.20
CA SER A 123 4.40 -15.94 -24.63
C SER A 123 5.68 -16.25 -25.38
N GLU A 124 5.58 -17.07 -26.40
CA GLU A 124 6.73 -17.36 -27.24
C GLU A 124 7.29 -16.09 -27.88
N ASN A 125 6.43 -15.15 -28.19
CA ASN A 125 6.86 -13.89 -28.76
C ASN A 125 7.73 -13.08 -27.80
N ARG A 126 7.58 -13.30 -26.52
CA ARG A 126 8.35 -12.58 -25.52
C ARG A 126 9.73 -13.17 -25.31
N VAL A 127 9.89 -14.40 -25.69
CA VAL A 127 11.15 -15.11 -25.52
C VAL A 127 12.14 -14.75 -26.62
N ARG A 128 11.63 -14.30 -27.72
CA ARG A 128 12.47 -13.94 -28.87
C ARG A 128 13.25 -12.66 -28.66
#